data_97a433a1b538bff60205271a3959c2d0
#
_entry.id   97a433a1b538bff60205271a3959c2d0
#
_cell.length_a   1.000
_cell.length_b   1.000
_cell.length_c   1.000
_cell.angle_alpha   90.00
_cell.angle_beta   90.00
_cell.angle_gamma   90.00
#
_symmetry.space_group_name_H-M   'P 1'
#
loop_
_entity.id
_entity.type
_entity.pdbx_description
1 polymer ?
#
loop_
_entity_poly.entity_id
_entity_poly.type
_entity_poly.pdbx_seq_one_letter_code
_entity_poly.pdbx_strand_id
1 'polypeptide(L)'
;NGTIELLLTKPLSDISIIFSKFLAGIILVIISILPTLIYIIAVYQLGSPKGNLDLGGIMGSYLGLVFLGAIFVAIGIFCSSLTDNQIIAFILSVVLSAFMYIGFEFVARIPIISEIDLLIRSLGINHHYSSISRGVIDTRDVIYYLSAIGFFLLLTKLCLESRNWKK
;
A
#
# COMPACT_ATOMS: atom_id res chain seq x y z
N ASN A 1 -41.34 4.38 -5.07
CA ASN A 1 -40.45 4.91 -4.00
C ASN A 1 -39.87 3.82 -3.07
N GLY A 2 -40.42 2.58 -3.06
CA GLY A 2 -39.94 1.47 -2.20
C GLY A 2 -38.63 0.80 -2.62
N THR A 3 -38.17 1.01 -3.83
CA THR A 3 -36.90 0.37 -4.34
C THR A 3 -35.63 0.94 -3.74
N ILE A 4 -35.62 2.23 -3.35
CA ILE A 4 -34.47 2.88 -2.71
C ILE A 4 -34.33 2.41 -1.26
N GLU A 5 -35.43 2.23 -0.54
CA GLU A 5 -35.43 1.72 0.84
C GLU A 5 -34.97 0.26 0.90
N LEU A 6 -35.34 -0.57 -0.08
CA LEU A 6 -34.89 -1.95 -0.20
C LEU A 6 -33.37 -2.05 -0.53
N LEU A 7 -32.81 -1.08 -1.25
CA LEU A 7 -31.35 -1.00 -1.51
C LEU A 7 -30.58 -0.56 -0.27
N LEU A 8 -31.15 0.32 0.56
CA LEU A 8 -30.53 0.81 1.79
C LEU A 8 -30.58 -0.23 2.92
N THR A 9 -31.52 -1.18 2.88
CA THR A 9 -31.67 -2.25 3.89
C THR A 9 -30.97 -3.55 3.54
N LYS A 10 -30.34 -3.64 2.34
CA LYS A 10 -29.56 -4.84 1.99
C LYS A 10 -28.33 -4.91 2.90
N PRO A 11 -28.17 -5.96 3.71
CA PRO A 11 -26.98 -6.13 4.55
C PRO A 11 -25.76 -6.25 3.64
N LEU A 12 -24.95 -5.19 3.58
CA LEU A 12 -23.68 -5.23 2.87
C LEU A 12 -22.75 -6.15 3.66
N SER A 13 -22.07 -7.07 2.98
CA SER A 13 -21.07 -7.90 3.62
C SER A 13 -19.88 -7.01 4.04
N ASP A 14 -19.28 -7.32 5.20
CA ASP A 14 -18.10 -6.60 5.71
C ASP A 14 -16.98 -6.54 4.66
N ILE A 15 -16.81 -7.61 3.87
CA ILE A 15 -15.84 -7.66 2.76
C ILE A 15 -16.15 -6.58 1.71
N SER A 16 -17.43 -6.38 1.35
CA SER A 16 -17.82 -5.38 0.37
C SER A 16 -17.49 -3.97 0.85
N ILE A 17 -17.68 -3.68 2.14
CA ILE A 17 -17.36 -2.40 2.76
C ILE A 17 -15.84 -2.17 2.78
N ILE A 18 -15.07 -3.18 3.19
CA ILE A 18 -13.60 -3.10 3.22
C ILE A 18 -13.05 -2.85 1.83
N PHE A 19 -13.52 -3.63 0.85
CA PHE A 19 -13.04 -3.52 -0.53
C PHE A 19 -13.41 -2.19 -1.18
N SER A 20 -14.61 -1.66 -0.90
CA SER A 20 -15.02 -0.33 -1.39
C SER A 20 -14.15 0.78 -0.83
N LYS A 21 -13.82 0.74 0.48
CA LYS A 21 -12.89 1.70 1.10
C LYS A 21 -11.48 1.58 0.52
N PHE A 22 -11.02 0.36 0.28
CA PHE A 22 -9.71 0.11 -0.32
C PHE A 22 -9.64 0.66 -1.75
N LEU A 23 -10.65 0.40 -2.59
CA LEU A 23 -10.70 0.96 -3.94
C LEU A 23 -10.74 2.48 -3.93
N ALA A 24 -11.54 3.08 -3.05
CA ALA A 24 -11.58 4.54 -2.92
C ALA A 24 -10.20 5.11 -2.55
N GLY A 25 -9.48 4.46 -1.62
CA GLY A 25 -8.11 4.84 -1.25
C GLY A 25 -7.12 4.73 -2.41
N ILE A 26 -7.19 3.64 -3.20
CA ILE A 26 -6.34 3.48 -4.39
C ILE A 26 -6.63 4.57 -5.43
N ILE A 27 -7.90 4.87 -5.68
CA ILE A 27 -8.28 5.94 -6.62
C ILE A 27 -7.68 7.28 -6.16
N LEU A 28 -7.72 7.60 -4.87
CA LEU A 28 -7.09 8.81 -4.33
C LEU A 28 -5.57 8.81 -4.53
N VAL A 29 -4.90 7.67 -4.32
CA VAL A 29 -3.46 7.53 -4.59
C VAL A 29 -3.17 7.80 -6.06
N ILE A 30 -3.90 7.19 -6.98
CA ILE A 30 -3.73 7.39 -8.42
C ILE A 30 -3.95 8.86 -8.80
N ILE A 31 -5.04 9.48 -8.33
CA ILE A 31 -5.32 10.89 -8.59
C ILE A 31 -4.19 11.78 -8.06
N SER A 32 -3.61 11.47 -6.90
CA SER A 32 -2.51 12.23 -6.32
C SER A 32 -1.20 12.11 -7.13
N ILE A 33 -0.99 10.98 -7.80
CA ILE A 33 0.20 10.73 -8.62
C ILE A 33 0.05 11.37 -10.02
N LEU A 34 -1.16 11.47 -10.57
CA LEU A 34 -1.39 11.97 -11.94
C LEU A 34 -0.73 13.33 -12.24
N PRO A 35 -0.80 14.36 -11.37
CA PRO A 35 -0.15 15.65 -11.63
C PRO A 35 1.37 15.55 -11.78
N THR A 36 2.00 14.55 -11.15
CA THR A 36 3.47 14.37 -11.23
C THR A 36 3.94 13.91 -12.60
N LEU A 37 3.04 13.40 -13.47
CA LEU A 37 3.36 13.05 -14.85
C LEU A 37 3.84 14.27 -15.66
N ILE A 38 3.46 15.48 -15.26
CA ILE A 38 3.93 16.72 -15.88
C ILE A 38 5.45 16.84 -15.76
N TYR A 39 6.05 16.32 -14.68
CA TYR A 39 7.51 16.35 -14.50
C TYR A 39 8.24 15.53 -15.56
N ILE A 40 7.65 14.43 -16.05
CA ILE A 40 8.24 13.63 -17.13
C ILE A 40 8.38 14.49 -18.39
N ILE A 41 7.32 15.27 -18.72
CA ILE A 41 7.34 16.17 -19.88
C ILE A 41 8.38 17.26 -19.69
N ALA A 42 8.49 17.84 -18.50
CA ALA A 42 9.48 18.86 -18.20
C ALA A 42 10.91 18.31 -18.34
N VAL A 43 11.21 17.14 -17.77
CA VAL A 43 12.55 16.52 -17.88
C VAL A 43 12.86 16.12 -19.33
N TYR A 44 11.87 15.64 -20.10
CA TYR A 44 12.03 15.35 -21.51
C TYR A 44 12.46 16.58 -22.31
N GLN A 45 11.86 17.75 -22.04
CA GLN A 45 12.15 19.01 -22.75
C GLN A 45 13.48 19.64 -22.34
N LEU A 46 13.86 19.53 -21.06
CA LEU A 46 15.04 20.13 -20.47
C LEU A 46 16.28 19.26 -20.57
N GLY A 47 16.13 17.97 -20.89
CA GLY A 47 17.26 17.03 -21.02
C GLY A 47 18.19 17.39 -22.16
N SER A 48 19.49 17.09 -21.98
CA SER A 48 20.53 17.26 -23.03
C SER A 48 21.27 15.93 -23.22
N PRO A 49 21.12 15.25 -24.36
CA PRO A 49 20.21 15.54 -25.48
C PRO A 49 18.72 15.38 -25.10
N LYS A 50 17.85 16.10 -25.80
CA LYS A 50 16.38 15.99 -25.58
C LYS A 50 15.95 14.54 -25.73
N GLY A 51 15.10 14.09 -24.80
CA GLY A 51 14.52 12.74 -24.84
C GLY A 51 15.40 11.64 -24.25
N ASN A 52 16.55 11.97 -23.67
CA ASN A 52 17.38 10.99 -22.95
C ASN A 52 16.80 10.71 -21.57
N LEU A 53 15.74 9.88 -21.54
CA LEU A 53 15.04 9.45 -20.33
C LEU A 53 15.13 7.94 -20.19
N ASP A 54 15.36 7.48 -18.97
CA ASP A 54 15.15 6.07 -18.60
C ASP A 54 13.65 5.80 -18.40
N LEU A 55 12.98 5.48 -19.49
CA LEU A 55 11.55 5.16 -19.45
C LEU A 55 11.26 3.93 -18.59
N GLY A 56 12.17 2.96 -18.54
CA GLY A 56 12.02 1.76 -17.71
C GLY A 56 11.97 2.11 -16.22
N GLY A 57 12.94 2.88 -15.75
CA GLY A 57 13.00 3.37 -14.38
C GLY A 57 11.81 4.25 -14.01
N ILE A 58 11.39 5.14 -14.94
CA ILE A 58 10.23 6.01 -14.70
C ILE A 58 8.94 5.18 -14.54
N MET A 59 8.65 4.29 -15.50
CA MET A 59 7.45 3.45 -15.45
C MET A 59 7.46 2.52 -14.23
N GLY A 60 8.61 1.92 -13.92
CA GLY A 60 8.80 1.12 -12.72
C GLY A 60 8.54 1.92 -11.44
N SER A 61 9.07 3.14 -11.35
CA SER A 61 8.86 4.02 -10.19
C SER A 61 7.38 4.36 -9.99
N TYR A 62 6.64 4.69 -11.05
CA TYR A 62 5.19 4.97 -10.95
C TYR A 62 4.39 3.74 -10.55
N LEU A 63 4.70 2.58 -11.13
CA LEU A 63 4.07 1.32 -10.74
C LEU A 63 4.37 0.99 -9.28
N GLY A 64 5.62 1.14 -8.86
CA GLY A 64 6.06 0.95 -7.48
C GLY A 64 5.34 1.88 -6.51
N LEU A 65 5.12 3.16 -6.88
CA LEU A 65 4.35 4.11 -6.07
C LEU A 65 2.89 3.70 -5.90
N VAL A 66 2.26 3.14 -6.94
CA VAL A 66 0.88 2.64 -6.85
C VAL A 66 0.81 1.44 -5.89
N PHE A 67 1.73 0.49 -6.00
CA PHE A 67 1.79 -0.66 -5.09
C PHE A 67 2.08 -0.23 -3.65
N LEU A 68 3.03 0.68 -3.45
CA LEU A 68 3.37 1.23 -2.14
C LEU A 68 2.17 1.93 -1.52
N GLY A 69 1.49 2.79 -2.28
CA GLY A 69 0.28 3.46 -1.85
C GLY A 69 -0.84 2.47 -1.50
N ALA A 70 -1.00 1.40 -2.28
CA ALA A 70 -2.00 0.37 -2.01
C ALA A 70 -1.75 -0.36 -0.68
N ILE A 71 -0.49 -0.70 -0.34
CA ILE A 71 -0.17 -1.28 0.98
C ILE A 71 -0.47 -0.26 2.09
N PHE A 72 -0.08 1.00 1.94
CA PHE A 72 -0.33 2.01 2.96
C PHE A 72 -1.83 2.27 3.17
N VAL A 73 -2.62 2.23 2.10
CA VAL A 73 -4.09 2.27 2.21
C VAL A 73 -4.62 1.06 2.98
N ALA A 74 -4.14 -0.15 2.69
CA ALA A 74 -4.56 -1.36 3.40
C ALA A 74 -4.20 -1.31 4.89
N ILE A 75 -2.99 -0.84 5.24
CA ILE A 75 -2.55 -0.62 6.62
C ILE A 75 -3.44 0.43 7.31
N GLY A 76 -3.74 1.54 6.63
CA GLY A 76 -4.60 2.60 7.16
C GLY A 76 -6.01 2.10 7.48
N ILE A 77 -6.61 1.29 6.61
CA ILE A 77 -7.92 0.68 6.84
C ILE A 77 -7.87 -0.28 8.03
N PHE A 78 -6.81 -1.10 8.13
CA PHE A 78 -6.61 -1.98 9.27
C PHE A 78 -6.49 -1.21 10.58
N CYS A 79 -5.64 -0.20 10.66
CA CYS A 79 -5.50 0.63 11.86
C CYS A 79 -6.80 1.35 12.23
N SER A 80 -7.56 1.82 11.23
CA SER A 80 -8.89 2.41 11.44
C SER A 80 -9.91 1.41 12.00
N SER A 81 -9.72 0.11 11.77
CA SER A 81 -10.59 -0.92 12.36
C SER A 81 -10.28 -1.25 13.81
N LEU A 82 -9.08 -0.90 14.31
CA LEU A 82 -8.64 -1.20 15.67
C LEU A 82 -9.20 -0.23 16.72
N THR A 83 -9.49 1.02 16.34
CA THR A 83 -9.88 2.09 17.26
C THR A 83 -10.93 3.00 16.65
N ASP A 84 -11.80 3.54 17.52
CA ASP A 84 -12.81 4.52 17.11
C ASP A 84 -12.26 5.96 17.11
N ASN A 85 -11.05 6.17 17.65
CA ASN A 85 -10.39 7.47 17.66
C ASN A 85 -9.55 7.66 16.39
N GLN A 86 -9.96 8.61 15.56
CA GLN A 86 -9.32 8.89 14.28
C GLN A 86 -7.85 9.31 14.42
N ILE A 87 -7.49 10.05 15.47
CA ILE A 87 -6.10 10.49 15.70
C ILE A 87 -5.21 9.29 16.03
N ILE A 88 -5.70 8.41 16.91
CA ILE A 88 -4.97 7.19 17.28
C ILE A 88 -4.82 6.28 16.06
N ALA A 89 -5.89 6.09 15.27
CA ALA A 89 -5.83 5.31 14.04
C ALA A 89 -4.77 5.85 13.07
N PHE A 90 -4.71 7.17 12.91
CA PHE A 90 -3.73 7.83 12.04
C PHE A 90 -2.29 7.59 12.54
N ILE A 91 -2.02 7.82 13.82
CA ILE A 91 -0.69 7.61 14.41
C ILE A 91 -0.26 6.15 14.26
N LEU A 92 -1.14 5.20 14.56
CA LEU A 92 -0.87 3.77 14.39
C LEU A 92 -0.55 3.41 12.94
N SER A 93 -1.31 3.98 11.98
CA SER A 93 -1.08 3.70 10.57
C SER A 93 0.26 4.25 10.09
N VAL A 94 0.67 5.44 10.55
CA VAL A 94 1.98 6.03 10.21
C VAL A 94 3.11 5.18 10.79
N VAL A 95 3.02 4.81 12.07
CA VAL A 95 4.06 4.01 12.74
C VAL A 95 4.18 2.63 12.09
N LEU A 96 3.05 1.95 11.84
CA LEU A 96 3.06 0.63 11.22
C LEU A 96 3.55 0.68 9.78
N SER A 97 3.15 1.68 9.00
CA SER A 97 3.65 1.88 7.62
C SER A 97 5.15 2.16 7.60
N ALA A 98 5.65 3.01 8.50
CA ALA A 98 7.08 3.28 8.63
C ALA A 98 7.86 2.02 9.04
N PHE A 99 7.34 1.23 9.97
CA PHE A 99 7.95 -0.04 10.36
C PHE A 99 7.99 -1.04 9.21
N MET A 100 6.91 -1.21 8.48
CA MET A 100 6.85 -2.10 7.31
C MET A 100 7.79 -1.65 6.19
N TYR A 101 8.01 -0.34 6.03
CA TYR A 101 8.87 0.21 4.99
C TYR A 101 10.34 0.10 5.34
N ILE A 102 10.77 0.55 6.52
CA ILE A 102 12.20 0.63 6.90
C ILE A 102 12.56 -0.24 8.12
N GLY A 103 11.58 -0.65 8.94
CA GLY A 103 11.85 -1.35 10.20
C GLY A 103 12.60 -2.67 10.00
N PHE A 104 12.21 -3.46 9.01
CA PHE A 104 12.89 -4.72 8.70
C PHE A 104 14.34 -4.52 8.27
N GLU A 105 14.67 -3.41 7.60
CA GLU A 105 16.03 -3.09 7.23
C GLU A 105 16.89 -2.76 8.46
N PHE A 106 16.33 -2.03 9.44
CA PHE A 106 17.02 -1.78 10.71
C PHE A 106 17.23 -3.06 11.52
N VAL A 107 16.21 -3.92 11.60
CA VAL A 107 16.32 -5.22 12.30
C VAL A 107 17.39 -6.08 11.66
N ALA A 108 17.45 -6.14 10.34
CA ALA A 108 18.43 -6.91 9.59
C ALA A 108 19.88 -6.47 9.81
N ARG A 109 20.13 -5.22 10.25
CA ARG A 109 21.49 -4.72 10.57
C ARG A 109 22.02 -5.18 11.91
N ILE A 110 21.24 -5.88 12.72
CA ILE A 110 21.66 -6.37 14.04
C ILE A 110 22.62 -7.55 13.84
N PRO A 111 23.87 -7.51 14.36
CA PRO A 111 24.90 -8.53 14.05
C PRO A 111 24.53 -9.95 14.45
N ILE A 112 23.69 -10.12 15.47
CA ILE A 112 23.23 -11.42 15.99
C ILE A 112 22.35 -12.16 14.96
N ILE A 113 21.76 -11.44 13.99
CA ILE A 113 20.77 -11.97 13.05
C ILE A 113 21.36 -12.11 11.63
N SER A 114 22.68 -11.96 11.48
CA SER A 114 23.35 -11.92 10.17
C SER A 114 23.13 -13.17 9.30
N GLU A 115 22.85 -14.33 9.87
CA GLU A 115 22.56 -15.57 9.12
C GLU A 115 21.24 -15.53 8.35
N ILE A 116 20.26 -14.74 8.83
CA ILE A 116 18.93 -14.62 8.23
C ILE A 116 18.62 -13.21 7.71
N ASP A 117 19.68 -12.39 7.55
CA ASP A 117 19.58 -11.01 7.09
C ASP A 117 18.74 -10.86 5.81
N LEU A 118 19.00 -11.67 4.79
CA LEU A 118 18.28 -11.64 3.51
C LEU A 118 16.78 -11.95 3.69
N LEU A 119 16.43 -12.88 4.56
CA LEU A 119 15.02 -13.23 4.82
C LEU A 119 14.30 -12.06 5.51
N ILE A 120 14.95 -11.43 6.48
CA ILE A 120 14.36 -10.29 7.20
C ILE A 120 14.17 -9.10 6.24
N ARG A 121 15.15 -8.77 5.42
CA ARG A 121 15.03 -7.70 4.41
C ARG A 121 13.93 -7.98 3.40
N SER A 122 13.76 -9.23 2.99
CA SER A 122 12.70 -9.60 2.04
C SER A 122 11.27 -9.47 2.60
N LEU A 123 11.11 -9.31 3.92
CA LEU A 123 9.82 -8.98 4.53
C LEU A 123 9.51 -7.47 4.47
N GLY A 124 10.53 -6.64 4.26
CA GLY A 124 10.39 -5.19 4.20
C GLY A 124 9.94 -4.70 2.82
N ILE A 125 9.05 -3.71 2.81
CA ILE A 125 8.52 -3.11 1.57
C ILE A 125 9.64 -2.47 0.76
N ASN A 126 10.62 -1.82 1.42
CA ASN A 126 11.72 -1.11 0.76
C ASN A 126 12.57 -2.01 -0.13
N HIS A 127 12.79 -3.26 0.25
CA HIS A 127 13.53 -4.25 -0.54
C HIS A 127 12.89 -4.45 -1.93
N HIS A 128 11.59 -4.69 -1.96
CA HIS A 128 10.82 -4.89 -3.19
C HIS A 128 10.62 -3.58 -3.98
N TYR A 129 10.42 -2.46 -3.26
CA TYR A 129 10.29 -1.14 -3.90
C TYR A 129 11.54 -0.75 -4.66
N SER A 130 12.73 -0.97 -4.09
CA SER A 130 14.01 -0.63 -4.72
C SER A 130 14.27 -1.41 -6.01
N SER A 131 13.72 -2.61 -6.17
CA SER A 131 13.77 -3.40 -7.39
C SER A 131 12.88 -2.78 -8.47
N ILE A 132 11.61 -2.58 -8.17
CA ILE A 132 10.61 -2.06 -9.11
C ILE A 132 10.96 -0.64 -9.56
N SER A 133 11.44 0.22 -8.66
CA SER A 133 11.79 1.61 -8.97
C SER A 133 12.96 1.75 -9.96
N ARG A 134 13.77 0.71 -10.13
CA ARG A 134 14.83 0.65 -11.15
C ARG A 134 14.32 0.12 -12.51
N GLY A 135 13.03 -0.09 -12.66
CA GLY A 135 12.42 -0.61 -13.88
C GLY A 135 12.46 -2.14 -14.00
N VAL A 136 12.94 -2.84 -12.97
CA VAL A 136 12.95 -4.31 -12.94
C VAL A 136 11.69 -4.79 -12.23
N ILE A 137 10.71 -5.23 -13.01
CA ILE A 137 9.45 -5.76 -12.47
C ILE A 137 9.59 -7.28 -12.37
N ASP A 138 9.88 -7.78 -11.17
CA ASP A 138 9.88 -9.21 -10.88
C ASP A 138 8.49 -9.64 -10.41
N THR A 139 8.03 -10.82 -10.85
CA THR A 139 6.78 -11.43 -10.37
C THR A 139 6.79 -11.66 -8.85
N ARG A 140 7.96 -11.89 -8.27
CA ARG A 140 8.13 -12.02 -6.80
C ARG A 140 7.72 -10.75 -6.08
N ASP A 141 8.11 -9.59 -6.60
CA ASP A 141 7.77 -8.29 -6.01
C ASP A 141 6.26 -8.04 -6.08
N VAL A 142 5.63 -8.35 -7.21
CA VAL A 142 4.18 -8.22 -7.39
C VAL A 142 3.42 -9.13 -6.42
N ILE A 143 3.84 -10.40 -6.30
CA ILE A 143 3.24 -11.37 -5.37
C ILE A 143 3.37 -10.88 -3.93
N TYR A 144 4.53 -10.34 -3.55
CA TYR A 144 4.75 -9.78 -2.22
C TYR A 144 3.73 -8.65 -1.93
N TYR A 145 3.60 -7.67 -2.84
CA TYR A 145 2.66 -6.56 -2.67
C TYR A 145 1.22 -7.03 -2.54
N LEU A 146 0.78 -7.93 -3.43
CA LEU A 146 -0.58 -8.48 -3.37
C LEU A 146 -0.82 -9.28 -2.09
N SER A 147 0.17 -10.05 -1.64
CA SER A 147 0.09 -10.82 -0.39
C SER A 147 0.01 -9.91 0.82
N ALA A 148 0.81 -8.84 0.88
CA ALA A 148 0.80 -7.89 1.98
C ALA A 148 -0.53 -7.12 2.03
N ILE A 149 -1.05 -6.66 0.88
CA ILE A 149 -2.37 -6.02 0.80
C ILE A 149 -3.45 -6.99 1.28
N GLY A 150 -3.48 -8.21 0.75
CA GLY A 150 -4.44 -9.23 1.15
C GLY A 150 -4.38 -9.54 2.65
N PHE A 151 -3.18 -9.63 3.20
CA PHE A 151 -2.97 -9.86 4.64
C PHE A 151 -3.62 -8.76 5.51
N PHE A 152 -3.36 -7.48 5.22
CA PHE A 152 -3.94 -6.38 6.01
C PHE A 152 -5.46 -6.26 5.82
N LEU A 153 -5.99 -6.53 4.61
CA LEU A 153 -7.44 -6.55 4.40
C LEU A 153 -8.11 -7.71 5.13
N LEU A 154 -7.48 -8.89 5.18
CA LEU A 154 -7.96 -10.03 5.99
C LEU A 154 -7.92 -9.71 7.48
N LEU A 155 -6.84 -9.11 7.99
CA LEU A 155 -6.78 -8.65 9.38
C LEU A 155 -7.91 -7.66 9.70
N THR A 156 -8.22 -6.74 8.79
CA THR A 156 -9.34 -5.81 8.93
C THR A 156 -10.66 -6.56 9.08
N LYS A 157 -10.90 -7.56 8.22
CA LYS A 157 -12.10 -8.39 8.28
C LYS A 157 -12.22 -9.09 9.63
N LEU A 158 -11.17 -9.76 10.08
CA LEU A 158 -11.15 -10.46 11.36
C LEU A 158 -11.40 -9.50 12.54
N CYS A 159 -10.84 -8.30 12.48
CA CYS A 159 -11.07 -7.28 13.50
C CYS A 159 -12.54 -6.86 13.56
N LEU A 160 -13.20 -6.64 12.43
CA LEU A 160 -14.61 -6.27 12.37
C LEU A 160 -15.52 -7.42 12.85
N GLU A 161 -15.25 -8.65 12.44
CA GLU A 161 -15.99 -9.83 12.90
C GLU A 161 -15.87 -10.00 14.43
N SER A 162 -14.68 -9.80 15.00
CA SER A 162 -14.46 -9.91 16.44
C SER A 162 -15.25 -8.89 17.26
N ARG A 163 -15.52 -7.71 16.70
CA ARG A 163 -16.35 -6.67 17.34
C ARG A 163 -17.84 -7.04 17.35
N ASN A 164 -18.31 -7.75 16.33
CA ASN A 164 -19.69 -8.22 16.26
C ASN A 164 -19.99 -9.34 17.28
N TRP A 165 -18.98 -10.10 17.71
CA TRP A 165 -19.12 -11.17 18.71
C TRP A 165 -19.24 -10.66 20.16
N LYS A 166 -18.91 -9.39 20.38
CA LYS A 166 -18.94 -8.75 21.72
C LYS A 166 -20.24 -7.95 21.98
N LYS A 167 -21.16 -7.95 21.01
CA LYS A 167 -22.50 -7.41 21.16
C LYS A 167 -23.53 -8.53 21.33
#